data_7aafba9d6cfc1aafde9367690109ce1a
#
_entry.id   7aafba9d6cfc1aafde9367690109ce1a
#
_cell.length_a   1.000
_cell.length_b   1.000
_cell.length_c   1.000
_cell.angle_alpha   90.00
_cell.angle_beta   90.00
_cell.angle_gamma   90.00
#
_symmetry.space_group_name_H-M   'P 1'
#
loop_
_entity.id
_entity.type
_entity.pdbx_description
1 polymer ?
#
loop_
_entity_poly.entity_id
_entity_poly.type
_entity_poly.pdbx_seq_one_letter_code
_entity_poly.pdbx_strand_id
1 'polypeptide(L)'
;MDIKKITDSLRTASQKLALQNASLKNKALSAVAEALDKNRASIIAANKLDIDAARANGMSESIIDRLLLNDKRIDGIIESLRLVIGQTDPVGEEVAGWKTPNGMTIRQVRVPLGVVAIIYENRPHVTVDAFSLAYKSVNAILLRGSSSSYKSNVEIVRVIREALAGLEGGVPEAIELVEVRDHDHSDVDQILNAVGMIDVCLPRGGKKQIGRAHV
;
A
#
# COMPACT_ATOMS: atom_id res chain seq x y z
N MET A 1 -11.59 -9.07 13.27
CA MET A 1 -10.25 -8.40 13.06
C MET A 1 -9.95 -7.56 14.29
N ASP A 2 -8.72 -7.56 14.78
CA ASP A 2 -8.29 -6.62 15.84
C ASP A 2 -7.68 -5.37 15.18
N ILE A 3 -8.55 -4.46 14.77
CA ILE A 3 -8.16 -3.23 14.05
C ILE A 3 -7.22 -2.37 14.91
N LYS A 4 -7.44 -2.32 16.23
CA LYS A 4 -6.62 -1.54 17.14
C LYS A 4 -5.17 -2.04 17.16
N LYS A 5 -4.96 -3.34 17.31
CA LYS A 5 -3.61 -3.94 17.30
C LYS A 5 -2.89 -3.68 15.98
N ILE A 6 -3.60 -3.80 14.86
CA ILE A 6 -3.06 -3.54 13.52
C ILE A 6 -2.63 -2.08 13.39
N THR A 7 -3.49 -1.15 13.76
CA THR A 7 -3.23 0.29 13.63
C THR A 7 -2.15 0.78 14.60
N ASP A 8 -2.07 0.22 15.81
CA ASP A 8 -0.99 0.53 16.77
C ASP A 8 0.38 0.09 16.21
N SER A 9 0.44 -1.09 15.55
CA SER A 9 1.65 -1.55 14.87
C SER A 9 2.04 -0.64 13.71
N LEU A 10 1.09 -0.28 12.85
CA LEU A 10 1.31 0.64 11.73
C LEU A 10 1.70 2.04 12.20
N ARG A 11 1.13 2.54 13.29
CA ARG A 11 1.51 3.82 13.91
C ARG A 11 2.97 3.80 14.37
N THR A 12 3.39 2.73 15.03
CA THR A 12 4.78 2.53 15.42
C THR A 12 5.70 2.45 14.19
N ALA A 13 5.28 1.75 13.15
CA ALA A 13 6.03 1.67 11.90
C ALA A 13 6.15 3.04 11.20
N SER A 14 5.09 3.85 11.17
CA SER A 14 5.13 5.21 10.59
C SER A 14 6.11 6.12 11.32
N GLN A 15 6.23 5.99 12.65
CA GLN A 15 7.21 6.73 13.42
C GLN A 15 8.65 6.31 13.09
N LYS A 16 8.91 5.00 12.88
CA LYS A 16 10.21 4.50 12.41
C LYS A 16 10.53 5.02 11.01
N LEU A 17 9.55 5.02 10.10
CA LEU A 17 9.72 5.57 8.74
C LEU A 17 10.08 7.05 8.77
N ALA A 18 9.53 7.83 9.69
CA ALA A 18 9.81 9.26 9.82
C ALA A 18 11.30 9.59 10.08
N LEU A 19 12.08 8.61 10.53
CA LEU A 19 13.52 8.73 10.73
C LEU A 19 14.34 8.40 9.47
N GLN A 20 13.71 7.88 8.42
CA GLN A 20 14.41 7.52 7.19
C GLN A 20 14.65 8.73 6.30
N ASN A 21 15.88 8.83 5.78
CA ASN A 21 16.20 9.78 4.72
C ASN A 21 15.82 9.24 3.32
N ALA A 22 15.86 10.10 2.32
CA ALA A 22 15.53 9.75 0.93
C ALA A 22 16.37 8.57 0.39
N SER A 23 17.66 8.49 0.75
CA SER A 23 18.56 7.41 0.31
C SER A 23 18.11 6.05 0.84
N LEU A 24 17.76 5.95 2.13
CA LEU A 24 17.32 4.70 2.75
C LEU A 24 15.96 4.25 2.18
N LYS A 25 15.02 5.18 2.00
CA LYS A 25 13.72 4.90 1.35
C LYS A 25 13.92 4.34 -0.06
N ASN A 26 14.79 4.97 -0.86
CA ASN A 26 15.07 4.51 -2.21
C ASN A 26 15.73 3.13 -2.22
N LYS A 27 16.67 2.86 -1.30
CA LYS A 27 17.28 1.53 -1.13
C LYS A 27 16.22 0.48 -0.77
N ALA A 28 15.30 0.79 0.14
CA ALA A 28 14.22 -0.10 0.53
C ALA A 28 13.29 -0.43 -0.66
N LEU A 29 12.87 0.57 -1.41
CA LEU A 29 12.05 0.37 -2.61
C LEU A 29 12.80 -0.40 -3.71
N SER A 30 14.11 -0.18 -3.86
CA SER A 30 14.94 -0.96 -4.81
C SER A 30 15.05 -2.43 -4.39
N ALA A 31 15.26 -2.70 -3.10
CA ALA A 31 15.27 -4.07 -2.57
C ALA A 31 13.93 -4.78 -2.80
N VAL A 32 12.81 -4.07 -2.65
CA VAL A 32 11.48 -4.60 -2.96
C VAL A 32 11.34 -4.89 -4.46
N ALA A 33 11.80 -4.01 -5.35
CA ALA A 33 11.77 -4.25 -6.80
C ALA A 33 12.54 -5.51 -7.19
N GLU A 34 13.75 -5.70 -6.63
CA GLU A 34 14.56 -6.91 -6.84
C GLU A 34 13.89 -8.16 -6.27
N ALA A 35 13.26 -8.05 -5.09
CA ALA A 35 12.56 -9.17 -4.48
C ALA A 35 11.35 -9.61 -5.29
N LEU A 36 10.56 -8.66 -5.83
CA LEU A 36 9.44 -8.96 -6.72
C LEU A 36 9.93 -9.68 -7.98
N ASP A 37 11.04 -9.26 -8.55
CA ASP A 37 11.66 -9.91 -9.71
C ASP A 37 12.09 -11.36 -9.41
N LYS A 38 12.78 -11.56 -8.29
CA LYS A 38 13.25 -12.89 -7.85
C LYS A 38 12.11 -13.85 -7.50
N ASN A 39 10.97 -13.33 -7.04
CA ASN A 39 9.81 -14.13 -6.58
C ASN A 39 8.67 -14.19 -7.62
N ARG A 40 8.93 -13.90 -8.91
CA ARG A 40 7.91 -13.95 -9.98
C ARG A 40 7.13 -15.26 -9.98
N ALA A 41 7.83 -16.37 -9.90
CA ALA A 41 7.21 -17.70 -9.98
C ALA A 41 6.21 -17.94 -8.83
N SER A 42 6.51 -17.54 -7.60
CA SER A 42 5.61 -17.70 -6.45
C SER A 42 4.41 -16.75 -6.56
N ILE A 43 4.63 -15.51 -7.00
CA ILE A 43 3.55 -14.53 -7.22
C ILE A 43 2.59 -15.01 -8.31
N ILE A 44 3.11 -15.51 -9.45
CA ILE A 44 2.29 -16.05 -10.54
C ILE A 44 1.55 -17.30 -10.09
N ALA A 45 2.19 -18.18 -9.30
CA ALA A 45 1.53 -19.36 -8.75
C ALA A 45 0.37 -19.01 -7.81
N ALA A 46 0.56 -18.03 -6.91
CA ALA A 46 -0.51 -17.53 -6.05
C ALA A 46 -1.64 -16.89 -6.87
N ASN A 47 -1.29 -16.12 -7.89
CA ASN A 47 -2.26 -15.49 -8.79
C ASN A 47 -3.07 -16.52 -9.58
N LYS A 48 -2.44 -17.60 -10.01
CA LYS A 48 -3.15 -18.69 -10.69
C LYS A 48 -4.27 -19.28 -9.82
N LEU A 49 -4.05 -19.42 -8.52
CA LEU A 49 -5.09 -19.90 -7.59
C LEU A 49 -6.28 -18.95 -7.50
N ASP A 50 -6.03 -17.62 -7.54
CA ASP A 50 -7.09 -16.61 -7.57
C ASP A 50 -7.84 -16.63 -8.91
N ILE A 51 -7.14 -16.78 -10.03
CA ILE A 51 -7.73 -16.89 -11.38
C ILE A 51 -8.59 -18.15 -11.51
N ASP A 52 -8.10 -19.30 -11.04
CA ASP A 52 -8.84 -20.57 -11.10
C ASP A 52 -10.13 -20.48 -10.26
N ALA A 53 -10.06 -19.89 -9.07
CA ALA A 53 -11.23 -19.62 -8.23
C ALA A 53 -12.21 -18.62 -8.89
N ALA A 54 -11.71 -17.57 -9.52
CA ALA A 54 -12.53 -16.58 -10.23
C ALA A 54 -13.30 -17.22 -11.39
N ARG A 55 -12.66 -18.10 -12.16
CA ARG A 55 -13.30 -18.86 -13.22
C ARG A 55 -14.35 -19.82 -12.70
N ALA A 56 -14.04 -20.57 -11.64
CA ALA A 56 -14.97 -21.48 -11.01
C ALA A 56 -16.23 -20.77 -10.47
N ASN A 57 -16.08 -19.51 -10.05
CA ASN A 57 -17.19 -18.67 -9.59
C ASN A 57 -17.91 -17.91 -10.72
N GLY A 58 -17.58 -18.17 -11.98
CA GLY A 58 -18.27 -17.57 -13.15
C GLY A 58 -18.00 -16.08 -13.32
N MET A 59 -16.85 -15.57 -12.84
CA MET A 59 -16.50 -14.16 -13.05
C MET A 59 -16.27 -13.87 -14.53
N SER A 60 -16.62 -12.65 -14.96
CA SER A 60 -16.45 -12.24 -16.36
C SER A 60 -14.96 -12.17 -16.75
N GLU A 61 -14.65 -12.44 -18.03
CA GLU A 61 -13.28 -12.35 -18.57
C GLU A 61 -12.64 -10.98 -18.34
N SER A 62 -13.42 -9.91 -18.33
CA SER A 62 -12.93 -8.56 -18.01
C SER A 62 -12.44 -8.43 -16.57
N ILE A 63 -13.05 -9.14 -15.62
CA ILE A 63 -12.59 -9.18 -14.21
C ILE A 63 -11.35 -10.08 -14.11
N ILE A 64 -11.37 -11.24 -14.75
CA ILE A 64 -10.25 -12.17 -14.80
C ILE A 64 -9.00 -11.50 -15.38
N ASP A 65 -9.16 -10.73 -16.47
CA ASP A 65 -8.04 -9.96 -17.04
C ASP A 65 -7.46 -8.95 -16.04
N ARG A 66 -8.28 -8.27 -15.26
CA ARG A 66 -7.81 -7.33 -14.23
C ARG A 66 -7.06 -8.01 -13.08
N LEU A 67 -7.43 -9.26 -12.76
CA LEU A 67 -6.78 -10.07 -11.73
C LEU A 67 -5.45 -10.64 -12.20
N LEU A 68 -5.32 -10.92 -13.49
CA LEU A 68 -4.19 -11.66 -14.05
C LEU A 68 -2.85 -10.98 -13.75
N LEU A 69 -1.89 -11.75 -13.24
CA LEU A 69 -0.48 -11.43 -13.19
C LEU A 69 0.29 -12.43 -14.05
N ASN A 70 1.15 -11.91 -14.91
CA ASN A 70 2.11 -12.65 -15.71
C ASN A 70 3.43 -11.88 -15.72
N ASP A 71 4.47 -12.44 -16.33
CA ASP A 71 5.80 -11.81 -16.35
C ASP A 71 5.75 -10.37 -16.86
N LYS A 72 5.05 -10.12 -17.97
CA LYS A 72 4.92 -8.77 -18.54
C LYS A 72 4.25 -7.78 -17.58
N ARG A 73 3.24 -8.22 -16.81
CA ARG A 73 2.56 -7.37 -15.83
C ARG A 73 3.41 -7.14 -14.60
N ILE A 74 4.20 -8.13 -14.20
CA ILE A 74 5.18 -7.97 -13.12
C ILE A 74 6.29 -7.00 -13.56
N ASP A 75 6.75 -7.05 -14.81
CA ASP A 75 7.68 -6.05 -15.35
C ASP A 75 7.11 -4.63 -15.23
N GLY A 76 5.85 -4.43 -15.62
CA GLY A 76 5.17 -3.14 -15.48
C GLY A 76 5.05 -2.65 -14.03
N ILE A 77 4.80 -3.56 -13.08
CA ILE A 77 4.79 -3.26 -11.64
C ILE A 77 6.16 -2.80 -11.17
N ILE A 78 7.23 -3.52 -11.55
CA ILE A 78 8.61 -3.19 -11.19
C ILE A 78 9.02 -1.85 -11.80
N GLU A 79 8.62 -1.58 -13.05
CA GLU A 79 8.88 -0.31 -13.72
C GLU A 79 8.17 0.86 -12.99
N SER A 80 6.88 0.69 -12.64
CA SER A 80 6.14 1.68 -11.84
C SER A 80 6.83 1.97 -10.51
N LEU A 81 7.32 0.93 -9.82
CA LEU A 81 8.06 1.09 -8.58
C LEU A 81 9.37 1.88 -8.81
N ARG A 82 10.11 1.60 -9.90
CA ARG A 82 11.32 2.35 -10.27
C ARG A 82 11.04 3.81 -10.59
N LEU A 83 9.90 4.11 -11.22
CA LEU A 83 9.46 5.49 -11.44
C LEU A 83 9.24 6.23 -10.11
N VAL A 84 8.63 5.58 -9.12
CA VAL A 84 8.45 6.17 -7.77
C VAL A 84 9.81 6.41 -7.08
N ILE A 85 10.77 5.50 -7.23
CA ILE A 85 12.14 5.69 -6.70
C ILE A 85 12.77 6.95 -7.28
N GLY A 86 12.61 7.19 -8.59
CA GLY A 86 13.16 8.35 -9.31
C GLY A 86 12.49 9.70 -8.99
N GLN A 87 11.32 9.70 -8.35
CA GLN A 87 10.65 10.93 -7.96
C GLN A 87 11.39 11.65 -6.83
N THR A 88 11.29 12.97 -6.82
CA THR A 88 11.76 13.82 -5.71
C THR A 88 11.07 13.39 -4.42
N ASP A 89 11.81 13.39 -3.31
CA ASP A 89 11.27 13.10 -1.98
C ASP A 89 10.30 14.22 -1.58
N PRO A 90 9.01 13.91 -1.35
CA PRO A 90 8.04 14.95 -1.01
C PRO A 90 8.15 15.42 0.44
N VAL A 91 8.80 14.65 1.33
CA VAL A 91 8.83 14.93 2.76
C VAL A 91 9.84 16.05 3.05
N GLY A 92 9.39 17.09 3.74
CA GLY A 92 10.20 18.27 4.04
C GLY A 92 10.30 19.28 2.89
N GLU A 93 9.63 19.07 1.74
CA GLU A 93 9.55 20.04 0.66
C GLU A 93 8.86 21.32 1.17
N GLU A 94 9.52 22.46 0.99
CA GLU A 94 8.94 23.77 1.28
C GLU A 94 8.08 24.22 0.10
N VAL A 95 6.76 24.33 0.33
CA VAL A 95 5.79 24.72 -0.71
C VAL A 95 5.49 26.22 -0.72
N ALA A 96 5.73 26.90 0.41
CA ALA A 96 5.60 28.35 0.54
C ALA A 96 6.40 28.85 1.75
N GLY A 97 6.81 30.14 1.68
CA GLY A 97 7.45 30.81 2.81
C GLY A 97 7.30 32.31 2.69
N TRP A 98 7.14 32.98 3.85
CA TRP A 98 7.05 34.48 3.90
C TRP A 98 7.53 35.01 5.24
N LYS A 99 7.81 36.31 5.27
CA LYS A 99 8.10 37.07 6.50
C LYS A 99 6.88 37.90 6.89
N THR A 100 6.53 37.87 8.15
CA THR A 100 5.50 38.74 8.72
C THR A 100 6.07 40.14 9.02
N PRO A 101 5.21 41.18 9.20
CA PRO A 101 5.68 42.54 9.52
C PRO A 101 6.52 42.65 10.81
N ASN A 102 6.29 41.74 11.77
CA ASN A 102 7.06 41.65 13.02
C ASN A 102 8.39 40.89 12.85
N GLY A 103 8.79 40.50 11.62
CA GLY A 103 10.06 39.84 11.32
C GLY A 103 10.08 38.32 11.44
N MET A 104 8.97 37.68 11.84
CA MET A 104 8.88 36.21 11.94
C MET A 104 8.90 35.56 10.55
N THR A 105 9.69 34.51 10.39
CA THR A 105 9.71 33.69 9.15
C THR A 105 8.77 32.50 9.30
N ILE A 106 7.81 32.38 8.39
CA ILE A 106 6.87 31.27 8.28
C ILE A 106 7.25 30.42 7.07
N ARG A 107 7.28 29.09 7.24
CA ARG A 107 7.46 28.13 6.15
C ARG A 107 6.34 27.11 6.19
N GLN A 108 5.81 26.80 5.03
CA GLN A 108 4.85 25.72 4.84
C GLN A 108 5.59 24.53 4.22
N VAL A 109 5.70 23.44 4.96
CA VAL A 109 6.43 22.24 4.53
C VAL A 109 5.49 21.02 4.46
N ARG A 110 5.78 20.09 3.54
CA ARG A 110 5.07 18.83 3.42
C ARG A 110 5.51 17.88 4.55
N VAL A 111 4.55 17.26 5.22
CA VAL A 111 4.77 16.26 6.27
C VAL A 111 4.02 14.98 5.94
N PRO A 112 4.45 13.80 6.47
CA PRO A 112 3.71 12.55 6.32
C PRO A 112 2.31 12.64 6.92
N LEU A 113 1.38 11.87 6.39
CA LEU A 113 0.03 11.70 6.96
C LEU A 113 0.06 10.81 8.21
N GLY A 114 0.84 9.73 8.17
CA GLY A 114 0.95 8.76 9.25
C GLY A 114 0.50 7.35 8.80
N VAL A 115 -0.71 6.92 9.16
CA VAL A 115 -1.30 5.65 8.76
C VAL A 115 -2.34 5.88 7.68
N VAL A 116 -2.13 5.31 6.50
CA VAL A 116 -3.03 5.40 5.35
C VAL A 116 -3.69 4.05 5.13
N ALA A 117 -5.00 4.01 4.97
CA ALA A 117 -5.73 2.82 4.53
C ALA A 117 -6.15 2.94 3.07
N ILE A 118 -6.03 1.86 2.30
CA ILE A 118 -6.53 1.78 0.93
C ILE A 118 -7.43 0.56 0.81
N ILE A 119 -8.67 0.79 0.36
CA ILE A 119 -9.65 -0.26 0.06
C ILE A 119 -9.78 -0.33 -1.46
N TYR A 120 -9.47 -1.48 -2.08
CA TYR A 120 -9.43 -1.62 -3.53
C TYR A 120 -10.00 -2.96 -4.00
N GLU A 121 -10.40 -3.00 -5.29
CA GLU A 121 -11.00 -4.16 -5.93
C GLU A 121 -9.97 -4.86 -6.84
N ASN A 122 -10.25 -6.05 -7.25
CA ASN A 122 -9.71 -6.96 -8.30
C ASN A 122 -8.45 -6.50 -9.08
N ARG A 123 -7.44 -5.94 -8.41
CA ARG A 123 -6.22 -5.44 -9.05
C ARG A 123 -5.00 -5.66 -8.16
N PRO A 124 -4.34 -6.84 -8.23
CA PRO A 124 -3.20 -7.15 -7.36
C PRO A 124 -2.03 -6.16 -7.46
N HIS A 125 -1.81 -5.53 -8.63
CA HIS A 125 -0.76 -4.53 -8.83
C HIS A 125 -0.92 -3.31 -7.90
N VAL A 126 -2.17 -2.96 -7.53
CA VAL A 126 -2.44 -1.82 -6.62
C VAL A 126 -1.77 -2.02 -5.26
N THR A 127 -1.55 -3.26 -4.82
CA THR A 127 -0.79 -3.58 -3.60
C THR A 127 0.59 -2.95 -3.62
N VAL A 128 1.32 -3.09 -4.72
CA VAL A 128 2.67 -2.54 -4.88
C VAL A 128 2.64 -1.04 -5.13
N ASP A 129 1.73 -0.55 -5.99
CA ASP A 129 1.60 0.88 -6.29
C ASP A 129 1.30 1.68 -5.00
N ALA A 130 0.31 1.22 -4.23
CA ALA A 130 -0.08 1.85 -2.98
C ALA A 130 1.04 1.82 -1.93
N PHE A 131 1.71 0.67 -1.78
CA PHE A 131 2.85 0.53 -0.90
C PHE A 131 3.99 1.48 -1.28
N SER A 132 4.38 1.51 -2.55
CA SER A 132 5.52 2.32 -3.00
C SER A 132 5.31 3.82 -2.74
N LEU A 133 4.12 4.33 -3.04
CA LEU A 133 3.76 5.72 -2.80
C LEU A 133 3.70 6.06 -1.30
N ALA A 134 3.10 5.17 -0.49
CA ALA A 134 3.03 5.35 0.95
C ALA A 134 4.43 5.32 1.58
N TYR A 135 5.25 4.32 1.26
CA TYR A 135 6.59 4.19 1.80
C TYR A 135 7.51 5.34 1.39
N LYS A 136 7.46 5.79 0.13
CA LYS A 136 8.21 6.95 -0.37
C LYS A 136 7.86 8.23 0.38
N SER A 137 6.58 8.42 0.70
CA SER A 137 6.07 9.58 1.46
C SER A 137 6.02 9.36 2.98
N VAL A 138 6.70 8.31 3.48
CA VAL A 138 6.87 8.04 4.93
C VAL A 138 5.54 7.75 5.64
N ASN A 139 4.63 7.07 4.98
CA ASN A 139 3.37 6.61 5.55
C ASN A 139 3.37 5.09 5.70
N ALA A 140 2.87 4.59 6.84
CA ALA A 140 2.51 3.19 6.95
C ALA A 140 1.17 2.93 6.27
N ILE A 141 1.00 1.73 5.69
CA ILE A 141 -0.17 1.44 4.86
C ILE A 141 -0.92 0.19 5.32
N LEU A 142 -2.23 0.35 5.47
CA LEU A 142 -3.20 -0.73 5.65
C LEU A 142 -3.88 -1.01 4.32
N LEU A 143 -3.76 -2.23 3.83
CA LEU A 143 -4.33 -2.67 2.56
C LEU A 143 -5.55 -3.56 2.80
N ARG A 144 -6.66 -3.26 2.13
CA ARG A 144 -7.83 -4.12 2.05
C ARG A 144 -8.17 -4.38 0.60
N GLY A 145 -7.68 -5.49 0.06
CA GLY A 145 -7.99 -5.96 -1.29
C GLY A 145 -9.30 -6.75 -1.36
N SER A 146 -9.70 -7.14 -2.57
CA SER A 146 -10.83 -8.05 -2.80
C SER A 146 -10.48 -9.48 -2.40
N SER A 147 -11.48 -10.26 -1.98
CA SER A 147 -11.34 -11.71 -1.74
C SER A 147 -10.86 -12.47 -2.98
N SER A 148 -11.23 -12.01 -4.18
CA SER A 148 -10.83 -12.62 -5.44
C SER A 148 -9.36 -12.42 -5.83
N SER A 149 -8.63 -11.53 -5.17
CA SER A 149 -7.18 -11.31 -5.36
C SER A 149 -6.38 -11.59 -4.09
N TYR A 150 -6.98 -12.24 -3.10
CA TYR A 150 -6.42 -12.32 -1.76
C TYR A 150 -5.09 -13.09 -1.72
N LYS A 151 -5.01 -14.25 -2.39
CA LYS A 151 -3.79 -15.08 -2.41
C LYS A 151 -2.63 -14.35 -3.09
N SER A 152 -2.90 -13.66 -4.20
CA SER A 152 -1.93 -12.81 -4.87
C SER A 152 -1.42 -11.69 -3.95
N ASN A 153 -2.35 -11.00 -3.27
CA ASN A 153 -2.00 -9.89 -2.38
C ASN A 153 -1.18 -10.35 -1.18
N VAL A 154 -1.53 -11.50 -0.57
CA VAL A 154 -0.76 -12.11 0.54
C VAL A 154 0.67 -12.40 0.11
N GLU A 155 0.85 -13.02 -1.06
CA GLU A 155 2.19 -13.36 -1.55
C GLU A 155 3.02 -12.10 -1.87
N ILE A 156 2.42 -11.09 -2.50
CA ILE A 156 3.09 -9.80 -2.77
C ILE A 156 3.50 -9.14 -1.46
N VAL A 157 2.62 -9.07 -0.46
CA VAL A 157 2.93 -8.44 0.84
C VAL A 157 4.01 -9.23 1.57
N ARG A 158 4.01 -10.58 1.51
CA ARG A 158 5.07 -11.41 2.05
C ARG A 158 6.43 -11.03 1.46
N VAL A 159 6.51 -10.97 0.12
CA VAL A 159 7.75 -10.62 -0.60
C VAL A 159 8.24 -9.22 -0.22
N ILE A 160 7.33 -8.24 -0.13
CA ILE A 160 7.66 -6.88 0.30
C ILE A 160 8.23 -6.88 1.72
N ARG A 161 7.57 -7.54 2.65
CA ARG A 161 7.99 -7.59 4.06
C ARG A 161 9.36 -8.27 4.23
N GLU A 162 9.60 -9.37 3.53
CA GLU A 162 10.88 -10.08 3.56
C GLU A 162 12.02 -9.21 3.00
N ALA A 163 11.76 -8.49 1.90
CA ALA A 163 12.74 -7.57 1.34
C ALA A 163 13.11 -6.44 2.33
N LEU A 164 12.09 -5.88 3.00
CA LEU A 164 12.31 -4.83 4.01
C LEU A 164 13.02 -5.38 5.26
N ALA A 165 12.69 -6.58 5.70
CA ALA A 165 13.34 -7.23 6.86
C ALA A 165 14.82 -7.56 6.59
N GLY A 166 15.18 -7.84 5.33
CA GLY A 166 16.56 -8.09 4.92
C GLY A 166 17.43 -6.84 4.77
N LEU A 167 16.86 -5.65 4.91
CA LEU A 167 17.57 -4.38 4.75
C LEU A 167 17.78 -3.71 6.12
N GLU A 168 19.01 -3.30 6.40
CA GLU A 168 19.30 -2.50 7.60
C GLU A 168 18.53 -1.16 7.56
N GLY A 169 17.72 -0.91 8.59
CA GLY A 169 16.82 0.22 8.66
C GLY A 169 15.53 0.08 7.85
N GLY A 170 15.27 -1.07 7.24
CA GLY A 170 13.97 -1.37 6.64
C GLY A 170 12.86 -1.50 7.70
N VAL A 171 11.62 -1.23 7.31
CA VAL A 171 10.46 -1.28 8.22
C VAL A 171 9.39 -2.22 7.64
N PRO A 172 9.49 -3.54 7.88
CA PRO A 172 8.55 -4.52 7.33
C PRO A 172 7.12 -4.35 7.86
N GLU A 173 6.96 -3.78 9.06
CA GLU A 173 5.65 -3.49 9.66
C GLU A 173 4.95 -2.26 9.02
N ALA A 174 5.59 -1.56 8.08
CA ALA A 174 4.99 -0.42 7.39
C ALA A 174 3.89 -0.78 6.41
N ILE A 175 3.70 -2.07 6.13
CA ILE A 175 2.63 -2.59 5.27
C ILE A 175 1.89 -3.70 6.00
N GLU A 176 0.57 -3.63 6.01
CA GLU A 176 -0.32 -4.67 6.53
C GLU A 176 -1.46 -4.93 5.53
N LEU A 177 -1.84 -6.19 5.40
CA LEU A 177 -2.96 -6.63 4.57
C LEU A 177 -4.06 -7.21 5.47
N VAL A 178 -5.26 -6.66 5.36
CA VAL A 178 -6.43 -7.17 6.06
C VAL A 178 -6.82 -8.53 5.49
N GLU A 179 -7.01 -9.50 6.37
CA GLU A 179 -7.57 -10.80 6.00
C GLU A 179 -9.06 -10.64 5.70
N VAL A 180 -9.44 -10.92 4.48
CA VAL A 180 -10.84 -10.87 4.04
C VAL A 180 -11.52 -12.18 4.44
N ARG A 181 -12.31 -12.17 5.52
CA ARG A 181 -12.95 -13.37 6.07
C ARG A 181 -14.38 -13.58 5.61
N ASP A 182 -15.12 -12.49 5.41
CA ASP A 182 -16.55 -12.52 5.19
C ASP A 182 -16.97 -11.70 3.97
N HIS A 183 -18.11 -12.09 3.37
CA HIS A 183 -18.73 -11.37 2.27
C HIS A 183 -19.59 -10.19 2.75
N ASP A 184 -19.72 -9.97 4.07
CA ASP A 184 -20.56 -8.94 4.68
C ASP A 184 -19.89 -7.55 4.77
N HIS A 185 -18.59 -7.46 4.43
CA HIS A 185 -17.79 -6.24 4.49
C HIS A 185 -17.63 -5.63 5.90
N SER A 186 -17.82 -6.39 6.97
CA SER A 186 -17.63 -5.91 8.35
C SER A 186 -16.21 -5.42 8.62
N ASP A 187 -15.23 -5.96 7.91
CA ASP A 187 -13.84 -5.51 7.91
C ASP A 187 -13.68 -4.08 7.34
N VAL A 188 -14.43 -3.75 6.29
CA VAL A 188 -14.46 -2.39 5.72
C VAL A 188 -15.06 -1.41 6.70
N ASP A 189 -16.18 -1.77 7.34
CA ASP A 189 -16.82 -0.92 8.33
C ASP A 189 -15.91 -0.67 9.55
N GLN A 190 -15.13 -1.67 9.99
CA GLN A 190 -14.13 -1.49 11.04
C GLN A 190 -13.01 -0.52 10.63
N ILE A 191 -12.55 -0.57 9.37
CA ILE A 191 -11.53 0.36 8.85
C ILE A 191 -12.09 1.79 8.79
N LEU A 192 -13.31 1.96 8.25
CA LEU A 192 -13.95 3.29 8.11
C LEU A 192 -14.26 3.93 9.46
N ASN A 193 -14.56 3.12 10.48
CA ASN A 193 -14.84 3.59 11.83
C ASN A 193 -13.60 3.68 12.73
N ALA A 194 -12.40 3.41 12.22
CA ALA A 194 -11.14 3.51 12.97
C ALA A 194 -10.65 4.96 13.13
N VAL A 195 -11.55 5.85 13.59
CA VAL A 195 -11.27 7.28 13.77
C VAL A 195 -10.14 7.50 14.77
N GLY A 196 -9.18 8.35 14.43
CA GLY A 196 -7.99 8.63 15.24
C GLY A 196 -6.92 7.54 15.19
N MET A 197 -7.20 6.37 14.60
CA MET A 197 -6.24 5.28 14.40
C MET A 197 -5.68 5.28 12.97
N ILE A 198 -6.51 5.65 11.99
CA ILE A 198 -6.18 5.80 10.57
C ILE A 198 -6.29 7.28 10.23
N ASP A 199 -5.25 7.86 9.63
CA ASP A 199 -5.22 9.30 9.31
C ASP A 199 -5.95 9.61 8.01
N VAL A 200 -5.87 8.71 7.03
CA VAL A 200 -6.56 8.83 5.73
C VAL A 200 -7.01 7.46 5.25
N CYS A 201 -8.26 7.36 4.81
CA CYS A 201 -8.77 6.19 4.11
C CYS A 201 -9.11 6.55 2.66
N LEU A 202 -8.56 5.80 1.70
CA LEU A 202 -8.75 5.98 0.26
C LEU A 202 -9.56 4.81 -0.30
N PRO A 203 -10.90 4.92 -0.41
CA PRO A 203 -11.72 3.92 -1.06
C PRO A 203 -11.55 4.01 -2.58
N ARG A 204 -11.15 2.90 -3.22
CA ARG A 204 -10.98 2.79 -4.67
C ARG A 204 -11.80 1.62 -5.20
N GLY A 205 -13.04 1.90 -5.60
CA GLY A 205 -13.96 0.88 -6.07
C GLY A 205 -15.20 1.45 -6.76
N GLY A 206 -16.21 0.61 -6.98
CA GLY A 206 -17.46 1.00 -7.59
C GLY A 206 -18.30 1.93 -6.70
N LYS A 207 -19.39 2.49 -7.29
CA LYS A 207 -20.30 3.45 -6.63
C LYS A 207 -20.80 3.01 -5.24
N LYS A 208 -21.03 1.71 -5.05
CA LYS A 208 -21.48 1.18 -3.75
C LYS A 208 -20.41 1.30 -2.65
N GLN A 209 -19.14 1.21 -3.00
CA GLN A 209 -18.02 1.30 -2.06
C GLN A 209 -17.72 2.76 -1.71
N ILE A 210 -17.74 3.64 -2.72
CA ILE A 210 -17.56 5.08 -2.52
C ILE A 210 -18.69 5.68 -1.68
N GLY A 211 -19.93 5.23 -1.88
CA GLY A 211 -21.08 5.68 -1.10
C GLY A 211 -21.01 5.37 0.40
N ARG A 212 -20.29 4.32 0.81
CA ARG A 212 -20.07 3.99 2.23
C ARG A 212 -19.03 4.89 2.91
N ALA A 213 -18.14 5.49 2.15
CA ALA A 213 -17.08 6.37 2.67
C ALA A 213 -17.52 7.83 2.88
N HIS A 214 -18.75 8.18 2.52
CA HIS A 214 -19.34 9.51 2.64
C HIS A 214 -20.38 9.61 3.77
N VAL A 215 -20.24 8.85 4.84
CA VAL A 215 -21.12 8.96 6.01
C VAL A 215 -20.44 9.79 7.09
#